data_85712252f8159c85c3d2f1cdcdb66d57
#
_entry.id   85712252f8159c85c3d2f1cdcdb66d57
#
_cell.length_a   1.000
_cell.length_b   1.000
_cell.length_c   1.000
_cell.angle_alpha   90.00
_cell.angle_beta   90.00
_cell.angle_gamma   90.00
#
_symmetry.space_group_name_H-M   'P 1'
#
loop_
_entity.id
_entity.type
_entity.pdbx_description
1 polymer ?
#
loop_
_entity_poly.entity_id
_entity_poly.type
_entity_poly.pdbx_seq_one_letter_code
_entity_poly.pdbx_strand_id
1 'polypeptide(L)'
;MSWAVRPAPGPGRAPGAALAPAPVLRSASAAASLAGAAVVWIALLGPVITLFFHVTPGTVSSALRAPGALTPLVVSLEAGLITLAVLVCLGTPLAWLMARGRLPALRLWEAGVLASLLLPPLVVGLLLIFMVGPLTPIGEALGHLHLTATNTLFALIVAEVYESAPYYVLGAQAAFAAVDPRMEQQAALLGDRPSRAARRVTLPLAAPGLAMALAVAWARAMGAFGAVIIIAYHPYGLPLQIWTTLQETGLASALPFALVLLVVALPLPVAAYLWSARARGRRRG
;
A
#
# COMPACT_ATOMS: atom_id res chain seq x y z
N MET A 1 -62.46 -48.23 -13.45
CA MET A 1 -62.12 -47.78 -12.08
C MET A 1 -60.83 -46.98 -12.15
N SER A 2 -60.97 -45.65 -12.18
CA SER A 2 -59.87 -44.70 -12.33
C SER A 2 -59.50 -44.13 -10.97
N TRP A 3 -58.29 -44.35 -10.51
CA TRP A 3 -57.75 -43.78 -9.30
C TRP A 3 -56.99 -42.48 -9.65
N ALA A 4 -57.67 -41.36 -9.43
CA ALA A 4 -57.00 -40.04 -9.47
C ALA A 4 -56.23 -39.80 -8.16
N VAL A 5 -54.90 -39.84 -8.23
CA VAL A 5 -54.00 -39.45 -7.18
C VAL A 5 -53.99 -37.90 -7.10
N ARG A 6 -54.51 -37.35 -5.99
CA ARG A 6 -54.38 -35.91 -5.69
C ARG A 6 -52.91 -35.60 -5.34
N PRO A 7 -52.31 -34.58 -5.95
CA PRO A 7 -50.99 -34.14 -5.49
C PRO A 7 -51.07 -33.53 -4.08
N ALA A 8 -50.11 -33.86 -3.25
CA ALA A 8 -49.93 -33.30 -1.92
C ALA A 8 -49.71 -31.77 -1.93
N PRO A 9 -50.26 -31.01 -0.96
CA PRO A 9 -49.97 -29.58 -0.90
C PRO A 9 -48.50 -29.34 -0.60
N GLY A 10 -47.84 -28.55 -1.45
CA GLY A 10 -46.44 -28.15 -1.29
C GLY A 10 -46.28 -27.37 0.03
N PRO A 11 -45.11 -27.43 0.67
CA PRO A 11 -44.81 -26.69 1.87
C PRO A 11 -45.01 -25.19 1.62
N GLY A 12 -45.95 -24.60 2.37
CA GLY A 12 -46.24 -23.16 2.34
C GLY A 12 -44.98 -22.39 2.62
N ARG A 13 -44.59 -21.50 1.70
CA ARG A 13 -43.57 -20.47 1.98
C ARG A 13 -44.10 -19.64 3.17
N ALA A 14 -43.42 -19.78 4.30
CA ALA A 14 -43.62 -18.84 5.41
C ALA A 14 -43.32 -17.42 4.87
N PRO A 15 -44.21 -16.42 5.20
CA PRO A 15 -43.94 -15.05 4.81
C PRO A 15 -42.62 -14.63 5.41
N GLY A 16 -41.73 -14.07 4.59
CA GLY A 16 -40.39 -13.64 4.96
C GLY A 16 -40.43 -12.79 6.22
N ALA A 17 -39.97 -13.35 7.31
CA ALA A 17 -39.65 -12.58 8.48
C ALA A 17 -38.51 -11.63 8.04
N ALA A 18 -38.87 -10.35 7.81
CA ALA A 18 -37.90 -9.30 7.70
C ALA A 18 -37.02 -9.39 8.96
N LEU A 19 -35.75 -9.75 8.78
CA LEU A 19 -34.77 -9.70 9.87
C LEU A 19 -34.78 -8.27 10.39
N ALA A 20 -35.50 -8.03 11.49
CA ALA A 20 -35.37 -6.79 12.22
C ALA A 20 -33.89 -6.60 12.53
N PRO A 21 -33.31 -5.39 12.31
CA PRO A 21 -31.92 -5.13 12.66
C PRO A 21 -31.77 -5.48 14.15
N ALA A 22 -30.92 -6.44 14.45
CA ALA A 22 -30.64 -6.90 15.80
C ALA A 22 -30.26 -5.69 16.66
N PRO A 23 -30.79 -5.55 17.89
CA PRO A 23 -30.46 -4.46 18.79
C PRO A 23 -29.05 -4.68 19.34
N VAL A 24 -28.03 -4.34 18.53
CA VAL A 24 -26.61 -4.62 18.81
C VAL A 24 -26.05 -3.74 19.94
N LEU A 25 -26.78 -2.75 20.46
CA LEU A 25 -26.21 -1.73 21.37
C LEU A 25 -26.89 -1.60 22.76
N ARG A 26 -27.53 -2.63 23.27
CA ARG A 26 -28.20 -2.56 24.62
C ARG A 26 -27.64 -3.53 25.66
N SER A 27 -26.51 -4.18 25.46
CA SER A 27 -25.89 -5.09 26.41
C SER A 27 -24.57 -4.55 26.96
N ALA A 28 -24.18 -4.97 28.16
CA ALA A 28 -22.86 -4.66 28.75
C ALA A 28 -21.69 -5.03 27.79
N SER A 29 -21.87 -6.05 26.95
CA SER A 29 -20.92 -6.44 25.91
C SER A 29 -20.72 -5.38 24.82
N ALA A 30 -21.78 -4.63 24.45
CA ALA A 30 -21.64 -3.55 23.47
C ALA A 30 -20.92 -2.33 24.07
N ALA A 31 -21.16 -2.01 25.32
CA ALA A 31 -20.41 -0.95 26.00
C ALA A 31 -18.91 -1.30 26.12
N ALA A 32 -18.60 -2.55 26.48
CA ALA A 32 -17.23 -3.03 26.52
C ALA A 32 -16.56 -2.99 25.13
N SER A 33 -17.29 -3.37 24.08
CA SER A 33 -16.77 -3.31 22.69
C SER A 33 -16.51 -1.86 22.25
N LEU A 34 -17.38 -0.92 22.58
CA LEU A 34 -17.18 0.51 22.28
C LEU A 34 -16.00 1.10 23.06
N ALA A 35 -15.86 0.74 24.35
CA ALA A 35 -14.70 1.16 25.14
C ALA A 35 -13.39 0.63 24.56
N GLY A 36 -13.35 -0.66 24.17
CA GLY A 36 -12.20 -1.24 23.49
C GLY A 36 -11.88 -0.56 22.15
N ALA A 37 -12.90 -0.27 21.34
CA ALA A 37 -12.74 0.49 20.11
C ALA A 37 -12.17 1.90 20.37
N ALA A 38 -12.69 2.60 21.37
CA ALA A 38 -12.21 3.93 21.75
C ALA A 38 -10.72 3.91 22.18
N VAL A 39 -10.31 2.91 22.98
CA VAL A 39 -8.90 2.74 23.39
C VAL A 39 -8.02 2.54 22.17
N VAL A 40 -8.40 1.67 21.23
CA VAL A 40 -7.64 1.44 19.99
C VAL A 40 -7.56 2.72 19.15
N TRP A 41 -8.66 3.47 19.02
CA TRP A 41 -8.67 4.75 18.31
C TRP A 41 -7.76 5.79 18.94
N ILE A 42 -7.79 5.92 20.27
CA ILE A 42 -6.89 6.82 21.01
C ILE A 42 -5.44 6.40 20.83
N ALA A 43 -5.12 5.11 20.89
CA ALA A 43 -3.77 4.60 20.68
C ALA A 43 -3.26 4.86 19.26
N LEU A 44 -4.13 4.78 18.24
CA LEU A 44 -3.74 5.01 16.85
C LEU A 44 -3.62 6.49 16.48
N LEU A 45 -4.59 7.31 16.91
CA LEU A 45 -4.63 8.73 16.53
C LEU A 45 -3.95 9.65 17.53
N GLY A 46 -3.86 9.24 18.80
CA GLY A 46 -3.26 10.04 19.86
C GLY A 46 -1.86 10.56 19.53
N PRO A 47 -0.90 9.71 19.10
CA PRO A 47 0.44 10.15 18.72
C PRO A 47 0.44 11.15 17.56
N VAL A 48 -0.44 10.97 16.57
CA VAL A 48 -0.57 11.92 15.45
C VAL A 48 -1.13 13.26 15.93
N ILE A 49 -2.14 13.23 16.79
CA ILE A 49 -2.74 14.44 17.35
C ILE A 49 -1.73 15.19 18.24
N THR A 50 -0.98 14.48 19.08
CA THR A 50 0.03 15.11 19.94
C THR A 50 1.13 15.79 19.13
N LEU A 51 1.50 15.30 17.94
CA LEU A 51 2.46 15.99 17.08
C LEU A 51 1.99 17.40 16.72
N PHE A 52 0.70 17.58 16.37
CA PHE A 52 0.14 18.88 16.03
C PHE A 52 0.13 19.87 17.22
N PHE A 53 0.09 19.39 18.46
CA PHE A 53 0.18 20.24 19.64
C PHE A 53 1.61 20.69 19.97
N HIS A 54 2.63 19.94 19.54
CA HIS A 54 4.02 20.23 19.81
C HIS A 54 4.74 20.96 18.66
N VAL A 55 4.12 21.05 17.47
CA VAL A 55 4.70 21.69 16.31
C VAL A 55 3.87 22.92 15.92
N THR A 56 4.49 24.10 15.93
CA THR A 56 3.87 25.33 15.48
C THR A 56 4.26 25.67 14.04
N PRO A 57 3.45 26.44 13.28
CA PRO A 57 3.84 26.89 11.94
C PRO A 57 5.19 27.64 11.92
N GLY A 58 5.52 28.34 13.01
CA GLY A 58 6.80 29.03 13.17
C GLY A 58 7.98 28.07 13.23
N THR A 59 7.87 26.97 14.01
CA THR A 59 8.94 25.95 14.10
C THR A 59 9.14 25.22 12.78
N VAL A 60 8.06 24.93 12.03
CA VAL A 60 8.17 24.33 10.70
C VAL A 60 8.85 25.28 9.73
N SER A 61 8.42 26.55 9.69
CA SER A 61 9.01 27.53 8.77
C SER A 61 10.49 27.80 9.07
N SER A 62 10.89 27.83 10.32
CA SER A 62 12.31 27.98 10.71
C SER A 62 13.14 26.77 10.34
N ALA A 63 12.62 25.55 10.58
CA ALA A 63 13.28 24.31 10.18
C ALA A 63 13.50 24.21 8.67
N LEU A 64 12.47 24.56 7.87
CA LEU A 64 12.53 24.50 6.40
C LEU A 64 13.38 25.60 5.77
N ARG A 65 13.63 26.72 6.49
CA ARG A 65 14.53 27.80 6.03
C ARG A 65 16.00 27.52 6.29
N ALA A 66 16.33 26.50 7.08
CA ALA A 66 17.72 26.12 7.32
C ALA A 66 18.39 25.69 5.98
N PRO A 67 19.67 26.02 5.78
CA PRO A 67 20.38 25.63 4.56
C PRO A 67 20.34 24.11 4.36
N GLY A 68 19.93 23.67 3.17
CA GLY A 68 19.83 22.23 2.84
C GLY A 68 18.61 21.50 3.40
N ALA A 69 17.74 22.12 4.20
CA ALA A 69 16.60 21.47 4.84
C ALA A 69 15.55 20.90 3.85
N LEU A 70 15.47 21.44 2.65
CA LEU A 70 14.55 20.97 1.60
C LEU A 70 15.13 19.80 0.79
N THR A 71 16.44 19.56 0.83
CA THR A 71 17.08 18.47 0.08
C THR A 71 16.49 17.10 0.42
N PRO A 72 16.33 16.71 1.70
CA PRO A 72 15.71 15.43 2.05
C PRO A 72 14.25 15.29 1.57
N LEU A 73 13.50 16.40 1.54
CA LEU A 73 12.14 16.40 0.99
C LEU A 73 12.15 16.10 -0.52
N VAL A 74 13.01 16.79 -1.27
CA VAL A 74 13.14 16.57 -2.72
C VAL A 74 13.58 15.14 -3.01
N VAL A 75 14.59 14.65 -2.29
CA VAL A 75 15.09 13.26 -2.41
C VAL A 75 13.98 12.24 -2.13
N SER A 76 13.21 12.41 -1.05
CA SER A 76 12.09 11.51 -0.74
C SER A 76 11.00 11.54 -1.81
N LEU A 77 10.65 12.71 -2.34
CA LEU A 77 9.65 12.83 -3.39
C LEU A 77 10.13 12.21 -4.70
N GLU A 78 11.36 12.47 -5.09
CA GLU A 78 11.96 11.93 -6.32
C GLU A 78 12.04 10.40 -6.23
N ALA A 79 12.65 9.86 -5.18
CA ALA A 79 12.77 8.43 -4.97
C ALA A 79 11.39 7.75 -4.92
N GLY A 80 10.46 8.29 -4.12
CA GLY A 80 9.13 7.72 -3.98
C GLY A 80 8.32 7.74 -5.28
N LEU A 81 8.39 8.80 -6.09
CA LEU A 81 7.71 8.85 -7.38
C LEU A 81 8.28 7.83 -8.37
N ILE A 82 9.61 7.68 -8.42
CA ILE A 82 10.27 6.67 -9.25
C ILE A 82 9.89 5.27 -8.74
N THR A 83 9.90 5.05 -7.43
CA THR A 83 9.45 3.80 -6.81
C THR A 83 8.02 3.45 -7.23
N LEU A 84 7.08 4.39 -7.16
CA LEU A 84 5.71 4.15 -7.63
C LEU A 84 5.65 3.82 -9.12
N ALA A 85 6.42 4.51 -9.96
CA ALA A 85 6.48 4.22 -11.39
C ALA A 85 6.96 2.78 -11.63
N VAL A 86 8.02 2.35 -10.95
CA VAL A 86 8.54 0.97 -11.00
C VAL A 86 7.49 -0.04 -10.56
N LEU A 87 6.81 0.22 -9.44
CA LEU A 87 5.75 -0.65 -8.93
C LEU A 87 4.57 -0.76 -9.89
N VAL A 88 4.16 0.33 -10.51
CA VAL A 88 3.09 0.31 -11.52
C VAL A 88 3.54 -0.47 -12.76
N CYS A 89 4.75 -0.23 -13.25
CA CYS A 89 5.24 -0.87 -14.47
C CYS A 89 5.48 -2.38 -14.30
N LEU A 90 6.05 -2.81 -13.17
CA LEU A 90 6.44 -4.20 -12.93
C LEU A 90 5.45 -4.95 -12.03
N GLY A 91 4.96 -4.30 -11.00
CA GLY A 91 4.06 -4.90 -10.02
C GLY A 91 2.64 -5.11 -10.55
N THR A 92 2.12 -4.20 -11.40
CA THR A 92 0.75 -4.36 -11.95
C THR A 92 0.61 -5.60 -12.84
N PRO A 93 1.50 -5.88 -13.82
CA PRO A 93 1.46 -7.11 -14.59
C PRO A 93 1.59 -8.35 -13.72
N LEU A 94 2.51 -8.34 -12.75
CA LEU A 94 2.70 -9.44 -11.82
C LEU A 94 1.40 -9.72 -11.03
N ALA A 95 0.83 -8.68 -10.42
CA ALA A 95 -0.40 -8.78 -9.64
C ALA A 95 -1.59 -9.30 -10.47
N TRP A 96 -1.71 -8.85 -11.73
CA TRP A 96 -2.75 -9.32 -12.65
C TRP A 96 -2.56 -10.79 -13.00
N LEU A 97 -1.33 -11.23 -13.31
CA LEU A 97 -1.03 -12.64 -13.59
C LEU A 97 -1.31 -13.52 -12.37
N MET A 98 -0.95 -13.06 -11.17
CA MET A 98 -1.26 -13.75 -9.91
C MET A 98 -2.78 -13.86 -9.70
N ALA A 99 -3.52 -12.76 -9.85
CA ALA A 99 -4.98 -12.74 -9.69
C ALA A 99 -5.72 -13.66 -10.67
N ARG A 100 -5.18 -13.88 -11.86
CA ARG A 100 -5.73 -14.76 -12.89
C ARG A 100 -5.21 -16.20 -12.84
N GLY A 101 -4.33 -16.52 -11.90
CA GLY A 101 -3.74 -17.86 -11.78
C GLY A 101 -2.92 -18.28 -13.00
N ARG A 102 -2.35 -17.31 -13.74
CA ARG A 102 -1.64 -17.58 -15.00
C ARG A 102 -0.14 -17.83 -14.83
N LEU A 103 0.38 -17.72 -13.61
CA LEU A 103 1.79 -18.00 -13.30
C LEU A 103 2.00 -19.47 -13.02
N PRO A 104 3.07 -20.09 -13.58
CA PRO A 104 3.48 -21.41 -13.14
C PRO A 104 3.90 -21.35 -11.67
N ALA A 105 3.60 -22.38 -10.91
CA ALA A 105 3.91 -22.45 -9.48
C ALA A 105 3.41 -21.21 -8.68
N LEU A 106 2.18 -20.75 -8.93
CA LEU A 106 1.58 -19.55 -8.33
C LEU A 106 1.84 -19.43 -6.82
N ARG A 107 1.71 -20.54 -6.08
CA ARG A 107 1.95 -20.58 -4.62
C ARG A 107 3.37 -20.15 -4.23
N LEU A 108 4.35 -20.39 -5.10
CA LEU A 108 5.73 -19.96 -4.85
C LEU A 108 5.87 -18.44 -4.98
N TRP A 109 5.20 -17.83 -5.97
CA TRP A 109 5.15 -16.38 -6.12
C TRP A 109 4.45 -15.70 -4.94
N GLU A 110 3.31 -16.23 -4.53
CA GLU A 110 2.59 -15.75 -3.35
C GLU A 110 3.43 -15.87 -2.07
N ALA A 111 4.05 -17.02 -1.88
CA ALA A 111 4.96 -17.24 -0.73
C ALA A 111 6.15 -16.28 -0.77
N GLY A 112 6.74 -16.01 -1.93
CA GLY A 112 7.85 -15.07 -2.08
C GLY A 112 7.45 -13.64 -1.71
N VAL A 113 6.29 -13.16 -2.18
CA VAL A 113 5.76 -11.83 -1.84
C VAL A 113 5.44 -11.75 -0.34
N LEU A 114 4.84 -12.78 0.23
CA LEU A 114 4.57 -12.83 1.67
C LEU A 114 5.85 -12.89 2.51
N ALA A 115 6.84 -13.68 2.08
CA ALA A 115 8.13 -13.75 2.77
C ALA A 115 8.82 -12.38 2.79
N SER A 116 8.83 -11.66 1.66
CA SER A 116 9.42 -10.31 1.61
C SER A 116 8.71 -9.31 2.53
N LEU A 117 7.39 -9.44 2.71
CA LEU A 117 6.61 -8.62 3.64
C LEU A 117 6.98 -8.86 5.11
N LEU A 118 7.33 -10.10 5.46
CA LEU A 118 7.61 -10.51 6.83
C LEU A 118 9.05 -10.23 7.28
N LEU A 119 9.96 -9.91 6.35
CA LEU A 119 11.35 -9.63 6.68
C LEU A 119 11.48 -8.32 7.47
N PRO A 120 12.26 -8.30 8.57
CA PRO A 120 12.55 -7.07 9.28
C PRO A 120 13.30 -6.08 8.37
N PRO A 121 12.92 -4.79 8.33
CA PRO A 121 13.49 -3.83 7.38
C PRO A 121 15.03 -3.68 7.46
N LEU A 122 15.62 -3.74 8.65
CA LEU A 122 17.08 -3.71 8.80
C LEU A 122 17.76 -4.93 8.15
N VAL A 123 17.14 -6.11 8.28
CA VAL A 123 17.64 -7.33 7.63
C VAL A 123 17.55 -7.20 6.11
N VAL A 124 16.48 -6.60 5.61
CA VAL A 124 16.33 -6.31 4.16
C VAL A 124 17.49 -5.48 3.66
N GLY A 125 17.90 -4.42 4.36
CA GLY A 125 19.05 -3.61 3.98
C GLY A 125 20.34 -4.41 3.85
N LEU A 126 20.62 -5.31 4.80
CA LEU A 126 21.78 -6.21 4.74
C LEU A 126 21.68 -7.17 3.57
N LEU A 127 20.51 -7.79 3.34
CA LEU A 127 20.30 -8.72 2.23
C LEU A 127 20.45 -8.01 0.87
N LEU A 128 19.98 -6.77 0.74
CA LEU A 128 20.17 -5.98 -0.47
C LEU A 128 21.65 -5.68 -0.74
N ILE A 129 22.45 -5.37 0.29
CA ILE A 129 23.90 -5.22 0.10
C ILE A 129 24.54 -6.53 -0.40
N PHE A 130 24.15 -7.67 0.15
CA PHE A 130 24.65 -8.98 -0.31
C PHE A 130 24.16 -9.34 -1.71
N MET A 131 23.05 -8.78 -2.18
CA MET A 131 22.51 -9.05 -3.50
C MET A 131 23.06 -8.10 -4.58
N VAL A 132 23.04 -6.79 -4.31
CA VAL A 132 23.33 -5.74 -5.32
C VAL A 132 24.49 -4.82 -4.93
N GLY A 133 25.16 -5.09 -3.81
CA GLY A 133 26.32 -4.30 -3.36
C GLY A 133 27.48 -4.34 -4.35
N PRO A 134 28.39 -3.35 -4.31
CA PRO A 134 29.46 -3.18 -5.33
C PRO A 134 30.40 -4.38 -5.51
N LEU A 135 30.53 -5.21 -4.49
CA LEU A 135 31.41 -6.40 -4.50
C LEU A 135 30.66 -7.69 -4.90
N THR A 136 29.44 -7.58 -5.40
CA THR A 136 28.66 -8.73 -5.84
C THR A 136 28.64 -8.79 -7.37
N PRO A 137 28.41 -9.97 -7.99
CA PRO A 137 28.34 -10.07 -9.46
C PRO A 137 27.24 -9.17 -10.07
N ILE A 138 26.11 -9.01 -9.37
CA ILE A 138 25.03 -8.10 -9.82
C ILE A 138 25.48 -6.65 -9.66
N GLY A 139 26.13 -6.30 -8.55
CA GLY A 139 26.63 -4.95 -8.30
C GLY A 139 27.73 -4.54 -9.28
N GLU A 140 28.62 -5.45 -9.66
CA GLU A 140 29.62 -5.22 -10.71
C GLU A 140 28.96 -4.97 -12.08
N ALA A 141 27.97 -5.80 -12.45
CA ALA A 141 27.20 -5.60 -13.68
C ALA A 141 26.45 -4.26 -13.70
N LEU A 142 25.87 -3.84 -12.57
CA LEU A 142 25.25 -2.51 -12.41
C LEU A 142 26.31 -1.40 -12.53
N GLY A 143 27.52 -1.59 -11.98
CA GLY A 143 28.62 -0.66 -12.09
C GLY A 143 29.03 -0.36 -13.53
N HIS A 144 29.02 -1.35 -14.43
CA HIS A 144 29.23 -1.16 -15.86
C HIS A 144 28.15 -0.28 -16.52
N LEU A 145 26.96 -0.20 -15.94
CA LEU A 145 25.88 0.69 -16.36
C LEU A 145 25.89 2.04 -15.63
N HIS A 146 26.96 2.35 -14.89
CA HIS A 146 27.08 3.52 -14.01
C HIS A 146 26.01 3.60 -12.92
N LEU A 147 25.41 2.45 -12.53
CA LEU A 147 24.46 2.33 -11.46
C LEU A 147 25.12 1.70 -10.24
N THR A 148 25.28 2.48 -9.17
CA THR A 148 25.83 1.98 -7.91
C THR A 148 24.71 1.79 -6.90
N ALA A 149 24.56 0.57 -6.37
CA ALA A 149 23.50 0.22 -5.45
C ALA A 149 23.87 0.41 -3.96
N THR A 150 24.74 1.38 -3.66
CA THR A 150 25.09 1.79 -2.30
C THR A 150 25.33 3.29 -2.26
N ASN A 151 24.73 3.97 -1.25
CA ASN A 151 24.86 5.42 -1.05
C ASN A 151 24.58 6.26 -2.31
N THR A 152 23.52 5.92 -3.03
CA THR A 152 23.06 6.64 -4.22
C THR A 152 21.53 6.73 -4.21
N LEU A 153 20.96 7.62 -5.03
CA LEU A 153 19.51 7.68 -5.25
C LEU A 153 18.97 6.33 -5.78
N PHE A 154 19.75 5.64 -6.62
CA PHE A 154 19.39 4.31 -7.12
C PHE A 154 19.28 3.29 -5.98
N ALA A 155 20.21 3.28 -5.03
CA ALA A 155 20.15 2.43 -3.84
C ALA A 155 18.92 2.72 -2.98
N LEU A 156 18.57 4.01 -2.82
CA LEU A 156 17.37 4.44 -2.10
C LEU A 156 16.11 3.89 -2.79
N ILE A 157 16.00 4.05 -4.11
CA ILE A 157 14.87 3.53 -4.90
C ILE A 157 14.77 2.00 -4.77
N VAL A 158 15.89 1.27 -4.85
CA VAL A 158 15.91 -0.20 -4.68
C VAL A 158 15.36 -0.60 -3.31
N ALA A 159 15.78 0.09 -2.24
CA ALA A 159 15.29 -0.16 -0.88
C ALA A 159 13.78 0.14 -0.75
N GLU A 160 13.34 1.28 -1.26
CA GLU A 160 11.92 1.67 -1.25
C GLU A 160 11.05 0.72 -2.07
N VAL A 161 11.50 0.31 -3.27
CA VAL A 161 10.80 -0.69 -4.10
C VAL A 161 10.66 -2.00 -3.33
N TYR A 162 11.74 -2.51 -2.73
CA TYR A 162 11.68 -3.76 -1.99
C TYR A 162 10.69 -3.69 -0.81
N GLU A 163 10.77 -2.61 -0.01
CA GLU A 163 9.91 -2.43 1.16
C GLU A 163 8.43 -2.20 0.81
N SER A 164 8.13 -1.59 -0.36
CA SER A 164 6.75 -1.23 -0.74
C SER A 164 6.11 -2.20 -1.74
N ALA A 165 6.91 -2.99 -2.50
CA ALA A 165 6.41 -3.92 -3.50
C ALA A 165 5.39 -4.93 -2.98
N PRO A 166 5.58 -5.62 -1.84
CA PRO A 166 4.61 -6.59 -1.36
C PRO A 166 3.26 -5.97 -1.06
N TYR A 167 3.22 -4.76 -0.51
CA TYR A 167 1.97 -4.04 -0.24
C TYR A 167 1.23 -3.70 -1.54
N TYR A 168 1.97 -3.23 -2.55
CA TYR A 168 1.38 -2.93 -3.85
C TYR A 168 0.88 -4.18 -4.55
N VAL A 169 1.72 -5.22 -4.66
CA VAL A 169 1.40 -6.44 -5.41
C VAL A 169 0.20 -7.16 -4.80
N LEU A 170 0.17 -7.35 -3.47
CA LEU A 170 -0.96 -8.01 -2.81
C LEU A 170 -2.25 -7.19 -2.90
N GLY A 171 -2.17 -5.87 -2.72
CA GLY A 171 -3.31 -4.97 -2.86
C GLY A 171 -3.84 -4.94 -4.30
N ALA A 172 -2.96 -4.88 -5.28
CA ALA A 172 -3.32 -4.92 -6.70
C ALA A 172 -3.87 -6.29 -7.12
N GLN A 173 -3.29 -7.39 -6.63
CA GLN A 173 -3.82 -8.75 -6.82
C GLN A 173 -5.27 -8.85 -6.31
N ALA A 174 -5.52 -8.37 -5.09
CA ALA A 174 -6.87 -8.34 -4.52
C ALA A 174 -7.84 -7.48 -5.37
N ALA A 175 -7.38 -6.32 -5.85
CA ALA A 175 -8.18 -5.45 -6.72
C ALA A 175 -8.54 -6.13 -8.05
N PHE A 176 -7.61 -6.83 -8.67
CA PHE A 176 -7.87 -7.60 -9.90
C PHE A 176 -8.74 -8.84 -9.64
N ALA A 177 -8.55 -9.54 -8.53
CA ALA A 177 -9.35 -10.71 -8.16
C ALA A 177 -10.82 -10.34 -7.90
N ALA A 178 -11.11 -9.11 -7.49
CA ALA A 178 -12.46 -8.60 -7.30
C ALA A 178 -13.23 -8.35 -8.61
N VAL A 179 -12.56 -8.37 -9.77
CA VAL A 179 -13.19 -8.23 -11.09
C VAL A 179 -13.50 -9.62 -11.65
N ASP A 180 -14.79 -9.88 -11.96
CA ASP A 180 -15.23 -11.16 -12.52
C ASP A 180 -14.50 -11.47 -13.84
N PRO A 181 -13.77 -12.60 -13.92
CA PRO A 181 -13.09 -13.02 -15.15
C PRO A 181 -14.00 -13.17 -16.38
N ARG A 182 -15.29 -13.43 -16.16
CA ARG A 182 -16.29 -13.56 -17.25
C ARG A 182 -16.40 -12.27 -18.06
N MET A 183 -16.18 -11.11 -17.48
CA MET A 183 -16.20 -9.84 -18.20
C MET A 183 -15.06 -9.73 -19.23
N GLU A 184 -13.87 -10.27 -18.92
CA GLU A 184 -12.77 -10.38 -19.89
C GLU A 184 -13.13 -11.37 -21.01
N GLN A 185 -13.77 -12.49 -20.67
CA GLN A 185 -14.20 -13.50 -21.65
C GLN A 185 -15.26 -12.95 -22.60
N GLN A 186 -16.23 -12.18 -22.11
CA GLN A 186 -17.23 -11.51 -22.95
C GLN A 186 -16.59 -10.52 -23.92
N ALA A 187 -15.61 -9.72 -23.46
CA ALA A 187 -14.87 -8.82 -24.34
C ALA A 187 -14.08 -9.59 -25.42
N ALA A 188 -13.52 -10.75 -25.07
CA ALA A 188 -12.83 -11.62 -26.02
C ALA A 188 -13.79 -12.22 -27.09
N LEU A 189 -15.01 -12.60 -26.70
CA LEU A 189 -16.05 -13.06 -27.64
C LEU A 189 -16.47 -11.96 -28.62
N LEU A 190 -16.37 -10.69 -28.24
CA LEU A 190 -16.59 -9.51 -29.08
C LEU A 190 -15.38 -9.14 -29.95
N GLY A 191 -14.31 -9.97 -29.97
CA GLY A 191 -13.13 -9.80 -30.79
C GLY A 191 -11.98 -9.01 -30.15
N ASP A 192 -12.08 -8.64 -28.88
CA ASP A 192 -10.98 -7.99 -28.19
C ASP A 192 -9.85 -9.00 -27.85
N ARG A 193 -8.61 -8.60 -28.15
CA ARG A 193 -7.43 -9.36 -27.71
C ARG A 193 -7.31 -9.29 -26.16
N PRO A 194 -6.72 -10.31 -25.49
CA PRO A 194 -6.63 -10.35 -24.01
C PRO A 194 -6.06 -9.08 -23.38
N SER A 195 -5.03 -8.47 -23.97
CA SER A 195 -4.45 -7.21 -23.49
C SER A 195 -5.40 -6.02 -23.64
N ARG A 196 -6.24 -6.00 -24.67
CA ARG A 196 -7.25 -4.97 -24.91
C ARG A 196 -8.42 -5.13 -23.94
N ALA A 197 -8.89 -6.35 -23.72
CA ALA A 197 -9.90 -6.67 -22.72
C ALA A 197 -9.44 -6.27 -21.31
N ALA A 198 -8.20 -6.60 -20.94
CA ALA A 198 -7.62 -6.19 -19.66
C ALA A 198 -7.60 -4.66 -19.49
N ARG A 199 -7.19 -3.90 -20.50
CA ARG A 199 -7.13 -2.43 -20.45
C ARG A 199 -8.50 -1.77 -20.45
N ARG A 200 -9.48 -2.29 -21.20
CA ARG A 200 -10.80 -1.68 -21.37
C ARG A 200 -11.82 -2.08 -20.31
N VAL A 201 -11.66 -3.26 -19.73
CA VAL A 201 -12.61 -3.83 -18.78
C VAL A 201 -11.97 -3.95 -17.39
N THR A 202 -10.93 -4.76 -17.27
CA THR A 202 -10.37 -5.12 -15.96
C THR A 202 -9.71 -3.93 -15.26
N LEU A 203 -8.87 -3.18 -15.97
CA LEU A 203 -8.14 -2.08 -15.39
C LEU A 203 -9.06 -0.95 -14.85
N PRO A 204 -10.07 -0.46 -15.61
CA PRO A 204 -11.02 0.51 -15.10
C PRO A 204 -11.87 0.02 -13.92
N LEU A 205 -12.25 -1.26 -13.93
CA LEU A 205 -13.03 -1.85 -12.83
C LEU A 205 -12.19 -2.07 -11.57
N ALA A 206 -10.93 -2.42 -11.71
CA ALA A 206 -9.97 -2.58 -10.61
C ALA A 206 -9.40 -1.23 -10.11
N ALA A 207 -9.50 -0.15 -10.90
CA ALA A 207 -8.84 1.12 -10.64
C ALA A 207 -9.02 1.67 -9.21
N PRO A 208 -10.20 1.63 -8.56
CA PRO A 208 -10.33 2.10 -7.18
C PRO A 208 -9.51 1.26 -6.19
N GLY A 209 -9.42 -0.06 -6.40
CA GLY A 209 -8.58 -0.95 -5.59
C GLY A 209 -7.09 -0.75 -5.86
N LEU A 210 -6.71 -0.57 -7.14
CA LEU A 210 -5.34 -0.26 -7.54
C LEU A 210 -4.85 1.07 -6.95
N ALA A 211 -5.70 2.09 -6.95
CA ALA A 211 -5.36 3.37 -6.32
C ALA A 211 -5.13 3.22 -4.81
N MET A 212 -5.91 2.40 -4.12
CA MET A 212 -5.68 2.09 -2.70
C MET A 212 -4.36 1.34 -2.49
N ALA A 213 -4.07 0.34 -3.33
CA ALA A 213 -2.80 -0.39 -3.27
C ALA A 213 -1.60 0.54 -3.50
N LEU A 214 -1.69 1.43 -4.49
CA LEU A 214 -0.66 2.42 -4.80
C LEU A 214 -0.48 3.42 -3.65
N ALA A 215 -1.56 3.85 -3.04
CA ALA A 215 -1.54 4.78 -1.92
C ALA A 215 -0.90 4.17 -0.66
N VAL A 216 -1.16 2.88 -0.39
CA VAL A 216 -0.48 2.16 0.71
C VAL A 216 1.00 2.00 0.40
N ALA A 217 1.36 1.65 -0.84
CA ALA A 217 2.75 1.54 -1.28
C ALA A 217 3.48 2.88 -1.18
N TRP A 218 2.84 4.00 -1.55
CA TRP A 218 3.38 5.35 -1.36
C TRP A 218 3.70 5.64 0.11
N ALA A 219 2.72 5.43 1.00
CA ALA A 219 2.94 5.66 2.42
C ALA A 219 4.07 4.78 2.98
N ARG A 220 4.21 3.55 2.47
CA ARG A 220 5.29 2.63 2.85
C ARG A 220 6.65 3.09 2.32
N ALA A 221 6.73 3.54 1.06
CA ALA A 221 7.95 4.09 0.46
C ALA A 221 8.40 5.36 1.21
N MET A 222 7.48 6.30 1.45
CA MET A 222 7.79 7.53 2.21
C MET A 222 8.26 7.26 3.64
N GLY A 223 7.85 6.16 4.26
CA GLY A 223 8.27 5.73 5.59
C GLY A 223 9.43 4.74 5.59
N ALA A 224 10.04 4.42 4.45
CA ALA A 224 11.14 3.49 4.36
C ALA A 224 12.36 4.03 5.12
N PHE A 225 12.80 3.30 6.14
CA PHE A 225 13.92 3.69 6.99
C PHE A 225 14.90 2.54 7.20
N GLY A 226 14.38 1.36 7.55
CA GLY A 226 15.21 0.27 8.03
C GLY A 226 16.20 -0.27 6.98
N ALA A 227 15.76 -0.50 5.74
CA ALA A 227 16.65 -0.88 4.65
C ALA A 227 17.49 0.31 4.19
N VAL A 228 16.89 1.50 4.12
CA VAL A 228 17.53 2.72 3.64
C VAL A 228 18.75 3.10 4.47
N ILE A 229 18.66 3.07 5.81
CA ILE A 229 19.80 3.42 6.68
C ILE A 229 21.02 2.53 6.46
N ILE A 230 20.82 1.32 5.94
CA ILE A 230 21.90 0.36 5.70
C ILE A 230 22.48 0.52 4.29
N ILE A 231 21.65 0.64 3.24
CA ILE A 231 22.11 0.60 1.84
C ILE A 231 22.27 1.99 1.23
N ALA A 232 21.49 2.97 1.66
CA ALA A 232 21.37 4.30 1.05
C ALA A 232 21.40 5.44 2.09
N TYR A 233 22.46 5.47 2.91
CA TYR A 233 22.59 6.54 3.91
C TYR A 233 22.67 7.93 3.25
N HIS A 234 23.30 8.05 2.09
CA HIS A 234 23.34 9.26 1.26
C HIS A 234 22.91 8.97 -0.19
N PRO A 235 22.18 9.88 -0.86
CA PRO A 235 21.47 11.03 -0.31
C PRO A 235 20.31 10.58 0.58
N TYR A 236 20.17 11.16 1.76
CA TYR A 236 19.11 10.73 2.66
C TYR A 236 17.80 11.50 2.44
N GLY A 237 16.69 10.76 2.55
CA GLY A 237 15.35 11.29 2.52
C GLY A 237 14.86 11.75 3.89
N LEU A 238 13.59 12.16 3.96
CA LEU A 238 12.97 12.67 5.20
C LEU A 238 13.03 11.72 6.39
N PRO A 239 12.81 10.40 6.27
CA PRO A 239 12.89 9.50 7.43
C PRO A 239 14.29 9.52 8.09
N LEU A 240 15.33 9.56 7.27
CA LEU A 240 16.70 9.58 7.78
C LEU A 240 17.07 10.97 8.29
N GLN A 241 16.56 12.06 7.71
CA GLN A 241 16.67 13.42 8.25
C GLN A 241 16.06 13.51 9.66
N ILE A 242 14.87 12.94 9.86
CA ILE A 242 14.24 12.91 11.19
C ILE A 242 15.15 12.20 12.19
N TRP A 243 15.71 11.05 11.80
CA TRP A 243 16.59 10.25 12.63
C TRP A 243 17.89 11.00 13.00
N THR A 244 18.59 11.56 12.00
CA THR A 244 19.84 12.29 12.23
C THR A 244 19.60 13.53 13.10
N THR A 245 18.54 14.30 12.79
CA THR A 245 18.19 15.47 13.60
C THR A 245 17.83 15.08 15.05
N LEU A 246 17.12 13.96 15.24
CA LEU A 246 16.79 13.44 16.57
C LEU A 246 18.05 13.11 17.36
N GLN A 247 19.06 12.50 16.74
CA GLN A 247 20.31 12.09 17.39
C GLN A 247 21.23 13.30 17.68
N GLU A 248 21.29 14.27 16.80
CA GLU A 248 22.21 15.39 16.87
C GLU A 248 21.69 16.56 17.72
N THR A 249 20.39 16.88 17.57
CA THR A 249 19.80 18.11 18.15
C THR A 249 18.57 17.85 19.03
N GLY A 250 18.10 16.61 19.08
CA GLY A 250 17.02 16.17 19.95
C GLY A 250 15.62 16.26 19.33
N LEU A 251 14.63 15.83 20.13
CA LEU A 251 13.26 15.60 19.70
C LEU A 251 12.59 16.87 19.14
N ALA A 252 12.75 18.01 19.81
CA ALA A 252 12.08 19.24 19.42
C ALA A 252 12.44 19.69 17.98
N SER A 253 13.68 19.47 17.56
CA SER A 253 14.17 19.79 16.22
C SER A 253 13.74 18.79 15.16
N ALA A 254 13.50 17.53 15.53
CA ALA A 254 13.07 16.47 14.62
C ALA A 254 11.57 16.53 14.28
N LEU A 255 10.73 16.99 15.22
CA LEU A 255 9.26 17.02 15.06
C LEU A 255 8.77 17.81 13.83
N PRO A 256 9.34 18.97 13.45
CA PRO A 256 8.94 19.68 12.23
C PRO A 256 9.11 18.82 10.97
N PHE A 257 10.21 18.08 10.84
CA PHE A 257 10.43 17.17 9.70
C PHE A 257 9.48 15.97 9.71
N ALA A 258 9.11 15.46 10.89
CA ALA A 258 8.09 14.43 11.03
C ALA A 258 6.72 14.94 10.55
N LEU A 259 6.35 16.18 10.86
CA LEU A 259 5.11 16.78 10.35
C LEU A 259 5.17 16.95 8.83
N VAL A 260 6.30 17.40 8.28
CA VAL A 260 6.49 17.50 6.81
C VAL A 260 6.33 16.13 6.15
N LEU A 261 6.92 15.08 6.72
CA LEU A 261 6.76 13.71 6.21
C LEU A 261 5.29 13.27 6.21
N LEU A 262 4.53 13.54 7.26
CA LEU A 262 3.10 13.25 7.32
C LEU A 262 2.30 14.00 6.25
N VAL A 263 2.58 15.30 6.08
CA VAL A 263 1.92 16.14 5.08
C VAL A 263 2.18 15.64 3.65
N VAL A 264 3.32 15.04 3.40
CA VAL A 264 3.68 14.47 2.08
C VAL A 264 3.13 13.05 1.92
N ALA A 265 3.18 12.22 2.97
CA ALA A 265 2.80 10.82 2.90
C ALA A 265 1.27 10.61 2.87
N LEU A 266 0.48 11.42 3.60
CA LEU A 266 -0.95 11.19 3.80
C LEU A 266 -1.88 11.61 2.65
N PRO A 267 -1.62 12.65 1.85
CA PRO A 267 -2.58 13.11 0.84
C PRO A 267 -2.98 12.04 -0.17
N LEU A 268 -2.04 11.24 -0.65
CA LEU A 268 -2.34 10.20 -1.63
C LEU A 268 -3.24 9.08 -1.05
N PRO A 269 -2.97 8.50 0.13
CA PRO A 269 -3.89 7.58 0.81
C PRO A 269 -5.28 8.16 1.06
N VAL A 270 -5.36 9.38 1.54
CA VAL A 270 -6.65 10.04 1.80
C VAL A 270 -7.44 10.24 0.51
N ALA A 271 -6.80 10.75 -0.54
CA ALA A 271 -7.43 10.95 -1.85
C ALA A 271 -7.91 9.62 -2.45
N ALA A 272 -7.08 8.57 -2.42
CA ALA A 272 -7.42 7.24 -2.90
C ALA A 272 -8.60 6.64 -2.11
N TYR A 273 -8.61 6.80 -0.80
CA TYR A 273 -9.72 6.35 0.05
C TYR A 273 -11.03 7.05 -0.32
N LEU A 274 -11.04 8.38 -0.41
CA LEU A 274 -12.22 9.16 -0.75
C LEU A 274 -12.75 8.82 -2.15
N TRP A 275 -11.83 8.65 -3.12
CA TRP A 275 -12.21 8.23 -4.46
C TRP A 275 -12.81 6.83 -4.48
N SER A 276 -12.19 5.86 -3.82
CA SER A 276 -12.67 4.49 -3.76
C SER A 276 -14.03 4.37 -3.04
N ALA A 277 -14.28 5.20 -2.02
CA ALA A 277 -15.56 5.27 -1.32
C ALA A 277 -16.68 5.79 -2.25
N ARG A 278 -16.42 6.84 -3.03
CA ARG A 278 -17.37 7.38 -4.02
C ARG A 278 -17.68 6.37 -5.14
N ALA A 279 -16.66 5.64 -5.62
CA ALA A 279 -16.84 4.61 -6.65
C ALA A 279 -17.74 3.46 -6.16
N ARG A 280 -17.63 3.06 -4.88
CA ARG A 280 -18.51 2.04 -4.28
C ARG A 280 -19.95 2.52 -4.13
N GLY A 281 -20.17 3.77 -3.76
CA GLY A 281 -21.51 4.37 -3.64
C GLY A 281 -22.28 4.37 -4.96
N ARG A 282 -21.61 4.70 -6.07
CA ARG A 282 -22.21 4.71 -7.43
C ARG A 282 -22.62 3.33 -7.97
N ARG A 283 -22.09 2.24 -7.41
CA ARG A 283 -22.46 0.86 -7.82
C ARG A 283 -23.64 0.30 -7.03
N ARG A 284 -24.07 0.95 -5.96
CA ARG A 284 -25.18 0.52 -5.09
C ARG A 284 -26.50 1.26 -5.36
N GLY A 285 -26.48 2.38 -6.07
CA GLY A 285 -27.64 3.11 -6.57
C GLY A 285 -27.85 2.85 -8.07
#